data_9c54d29b839ca72fae9e9f0f5682fc1c
#
_entry.id   9c54d29b839ca72fae9e9f0f5682fc1c
#
_cell.length_a   1.000
_cell.length_b   1.000
_cell.length_c   1.000
_cell.angle_alpha   90.00
_cell.angle_beta   90.00
_cell.angle_gamma   90.00
#
_symmetry.space_group_name_H-M   'P 1'
#
loop_
_entity.id
_entity.type
_entity.pdbx_description
1 polymer ?
#
loop_
_entity_poly.entity_id
_entity_poly.type
_entity_poly.pdbx_seq_one_letter_code
_entity_poly.pdbx_strand_id
1 'polypeptide(L)'
;MVSKQLIHVNGLSLTVYGLEEYQKLGKDTPVSVMFALHGRLQNQSKMEPIAQELCKLNEFRTEGKRHILVVTFDSANHGSRLVHKLANFAWVEGKHQNPNHAMDMWGMVSSATSTVSELIDVLEHYLFGPSENPIVQVWGVLGFSMGGHAAFLAAANGIIVFRLSFYKLAHLSLFLQILVSQWLSPLLEYLIF
;
A
#
# COMPACT_ATOMS: atom_id res chain seq x y z
N MET A 1 9.96 3.82 -16.57
CA MET A 1 8.72 3.39 -15.90
C MET A 1 9.11 2.26 -14.98
N VAL A 2 8.74 2.29 -13.73
CA VAL A 2 9.05 1.22 -12.77
C VAL A 2 8.26 -0.03 -13.14
N SER A 3 8.87 -1.20 -12.98
CA SER A 3 8.24 -2.49 -13.25
C SER A 3 7.00 -2.69 -12.38
N LYS A 4 6.03 -3.44 -12.89
CA LYS A 4 4.89 -3.93 -12.11
C LYS A 4 4.60 -5.39 -12.44
N GLN A 5 4.45 -6.19 -11.39
CA GLN A 5 4.13 -7.61 -11.51
C GLN A 5 2.86 -7.93 -10.72
N LEU A 6 2.00 -8.76 -11.30
CA LEU A 6 0.84 -9.32 -10.62
C LEU A 6 1.25 -10.64 -9.98
N ILE A 7 1.03 -10.75 -8.68
CA ILE A 7 1.23 -12.00 -7.92
C ILE A 7 -0.05 -12.37 -7.18
N HIS A 8 -0.18 -13.65 -6.83
CA HIS A 8 -1.33 -14.15 -6.08
C HIS A 8 -0.86 -14.72 -4.74
N VAL A 9 -1.39 -14.17 -3.65
CA VAL A 9 -1.05 -14.55 -2.28
C VAL A 9 -2.35 -14.73 -1.50
N ASN A 10 -2.55 -15.89 -0.88
CA ASN A 10 -3.74 -16.20 -0.06
C ASN A 10 -5.08 -15.88 -0.76
N GLY A 11 -5.17 -16.11 -2.07
CA GLY A 11 -6.37 -15.79 -2.85
C GLY A 11 -6.56 -14.30 -3.19
N LEU A 12 -5.57 -13.47 -2.90
CA LEU A 12 -5.54 -12.06 -3.27
C LEU A 12 -4.68 -11.83 -4.50
N SER A 13 -5.13 -10.95 -5.39
CA SER A 13 -4.31 -10.43 -6.49
C SER A 13 -3.60 -9.16 -6.03
N LEU A 14 -2.29 -9.22 -5.93
CA LEU A 14 -1.42 -8.11 -5.54
C LEU A 14 -0.68 -7.58 -6.76
N THR A 15 -0.57 -6.27 -6.89
CA THR A 15 0.38 -5.65 -7.83
C THR A 15 1.60 -5.17 -7.04
N VAL A 16 2.78 -5.68 -7.41
CA VAL A 16 4.07 -5.33 -6.82
C VAL A 16 4.83 -4.45 -7.79
N TYR A 17 5.30 -3.31 -7.33
CA TYR A 17 6.10 -2.36 -8.09
C TYR A 17 7.55 -2.39 -7.64
N GLY A 18 8.49 -2.31 -8.59
CA GLY A 18 9.92 -2.23 -8.30
C GLY A 18 10.62 -3.59 -8.15
N LEU A 19 9.92 -4.70 -8.35
CA LEU A 19 10.48 -6.03 -8.10
C LEU A 19 11.54 -6.44 -9.14
N GLU A 20 11.37 -6.10 -10.43
CA GLU A 20 12.37 -6.41 -11.46
C GLU A 20 13.65 -5.58 -11.26
N GLU A 21 13.51 -4.34 -10.79
CA GLU A 21 14.64 -3.50 -10.43
C GLU A 21 15.41 -4.10 -9.25
N TYR A 22 14.69 -4.58 -8.24
CA TYR A 22 15.29 -5.29 -7.12
C TYR A 22 16.05 -6.55 -7.55
N GLN A 23 15.48 -7.37 -8.45
CA GLN A 23 16.08 -8.61 -8.92
C GLN A 23 17.43 -8.42 -9.63
N LYS A 24 17.71 -7.20 -10.10
CA LYS A 24 19.01 -6.82 -10.71
C LYS A 24 20.08 -6.43 -9.67
N LEU A 25 19.70 -6.30 -8.41
CA LEU A 25 20.58 -5.98 -7.30
C LEU A 25 21.17 -7.27 -6.70
N GLY A 26 22.14 -7.13 -5.81
CA GLY A 26 22.67 -8.26 -5.05
C GLY A 26 21.62 -8.85 -4.11
N LYS A 27 21.66 -10.18 -3.92
CA LYS A 27 20.67 -10.93 -3.11
C LYS A 27 20.56 -10.44 -1.66
N ASP A 28 21.60 -9.79 -1.13
CA ASP A 28 21.65 -9.29 0.24
C ASP A 28 21.18 -7.83 0.36
N THR A 29 20.62 -7.25 -0.72
CA THR A 29 20.09 -5.90 -0.67
C THR A 29 18.85 -5.86 0.24
N PRO A 30 18.87 -5.08 1.34
CA PRO A 30 17.72 -4.98 2.23
C PRO A 30 16.55 -4.28 1.54
N VAL A 31 15.33 -4.64 1.95
CA VAL A 31 14.09 -4.16 1.34
C VAL A 31 13.23 -3.43 2.36
N SER A 32 12.56 -2.38 1.90
CA SER A 32 11.39 -1.80 2.54
C SER A 32 10.15 -2.06 1.68
N VAL A 33 9.10 -2.61 2.26
CA VAL A 33 7.82 -2.82 1.57
C VAL A 33 6.81 -1.80 2.05
N MET A 34 6.19 -1.08 1.10
CA MET A 34 5.14 -0.10 1.36
C MET A 34 3.81 -0.59 0.78
N PHE A 35 2.82 -0.86 1.63
CA PHE A 35 1.46 -1.10 1.17
C PHE A 35 0.79 0.22 0.80
N ALA A 36 0.16 0.30 -0.38
CA ALA A 36 -0.56 1.47 -0.85
C ALA A 36 -2.05 1.13 -1.06
N LEU A 37 -2.90 1.68 -0.18
CA LEU A 37 -4.31 1.33 -0.04
C LEU A 37 -5.22 2.38 -0.69
N HIS A 38 -6.08 1.94 -1.61
CA HIS A 38 -7.00 2.81 -2.35
C HIS A 38 -8.20 3.28 -1.51
N GLY A 39 -8.87 4.32 -1.99
CA GLY A 39 -10.10 4.85 -1.39
C GLY A 39 -11.37 4.09 -1.77
N ARG A 40 -12.49 4.43 -1.10
CA ARG A 40 -13.82 3.91 -1.41
C ARG A 40 -14.18 4.18 -2.88
N LEU A 41 -14.89 3.26 -3.52
CA LEU A 41 -15.29 3.29 -4.94
C LEU A 41 -14.13 3.25 -5.94
N GLN A 42 -12.91 2.97 -5.48
CA GLN A 42 -11.71 2.83 -6.29
C GLN A 42 -11.27 1.36 -6.37
N ASN A 43 -10.09 1.14 -6.91
CA ASN A 43 -9.39 -0.14 -6.94
C ASN A 43 -7.88 0.07 -6.84
N GLN A 44 -7.12 -1.01 -6.73
CA GLN A 44 -5.67 -0.97 -6.56
C GLN A 44 -4.94 -0.16 -7.64
N SER A 45 -5.44 -0.12 -8.90
CA SER A 45 -4.77 0.61 -9.98
C SER A 45 -4.74 2.13 -9.76
N LYS A 46 -5.62 2.67 -8.91
CA LYS A 46 -5.61 4.09 -8.53
C LYS A 46 -4.41 4.49 -7.68
N MET A 47 -3.72 3.50 -7.11
CA MET A 47 -2.49 3.73 -6.35
C MET A 47 -1.23 3.67 -7.22
N GLU A 48 -1.34 3.29 -8.51
CA GLU A 48 -0.19 3.18 -9.43
C GLU A 48 0.65 4.47 -9.51
N PRO A 49 0.08 5.70 -9.66
CA PRO A 49 0.90 6.91 -9.70
C PRO A 49 1.74 7.10 -8.45
N ILE A 50 1.18 6.84 -7.28
CA ILE A 50 1.90 6.94 -6.00
C ILE A 50 2.98 5.86 -5.92
N ALA A 51 2.66 4.64 -6.30
CA ALA A 51 3.60 3.52 -6.30
C ALA A 51 4.80 3.80 -7.21
N GLN A 52 4.56 4.33 -8.42
CA GLN A 52 5.60 4.71 -9.36
C GLN A 52 6.54 5.79 -8.78
N GLU A 53 5.98 6.83 -8.17
CA GLU A 53 6.79 7.91 -7.57
C GLU A 53 7.61 7.43 -6.37
N LEU A 54 7.04 6.59 -5.50
CA LEU A 54 7.78 6.00 -4.38
C LEU A 54 8.93 5.11 -4.87
N CYS A 55 8.69 4.25 -5.85
CA CYS A 55 9.73 3.39 -6.39
C CYS A 55 10.85 4.15 -7.12
N LYS A 56 10.57 5.34 -7.70
CA LYS A 56 11.61 6.20 -8.30
C LYS A 56 12.65 6.66 -7.28
N LEU A 57 12.32 6.69 -6.00
CA LEU A 57 13.28 7.02 -4.95
C LEU A 57 14.46 6.04 -4.88
N ASN A 58 14.29 4.84 -5.41
CA ASN A 58 15.38 3.88 -5.56
C ASN A 58 16.51 4.40 -6.47
N GLU A 59 16.25 5.37 -7.36
CA GLU A 59 17.26 6.00 -8.20
C GLU A 59 18.29 6.79 -7.38
N PHE A 60 17.89 7.28 -6.19
CA PHE A 60 18.76 7.99 -5.25
C PHE A 60 19.37 7.08 -4.18
N ARG A 61 19.12 5.76 -4.27
CA ARG A 61 19.63 4.79 -3.31
C ARG A 61 21.12 4.62 -3.44
N THR A 62 21.83 4.71 -2.33
CA THR A 62 23.26 4.39 -2.23
C THR A 62 23.46 2.94 -1.78
N GLU A 63 24.67 2.41 -1.93
CA GLU A 63 25.02 1.06 -1.47
C GLU A 63 24.73 0.90 0.03
N GLY A 64 24.20 -0.26 0.41
CA GLY A 64 23.81 -0.57 1.79
C GLY A 64 22.45 -0.01 2.21
N LYS A 65 21.78 0.79 1.37
CA LYS A 65 20.44 1.32 1.66
C LYS A 65 19.34 0.38 1.14
N ARG A 66 18.16 0.43 1.79
CA ARG A 66 17.01 -0.40 1.42
C ARG A 66 16.48 -0.08 0.05
N HIS A 67 16.04 -1.11 -0.67
CA HIS A 67 15.26 -0.95 -1.90
C HIS A 67 13.77 -0.89 -1.55
N ILE A 68 13.05 0.07 -2.11
CA ILE A 68 11.62 0.26 -1.86
C ILE A 68 10.83 -0.57 -2.87
N LEU A 69 9.99 -1.46 -2.37
CA LEU A 69 8.91 -2.09 -3.12
C LEU A 69 7.57 -1.51 -2.69
N VAL A 70 6.65 -1.33 -3.62
CA VAL A 70 5.29 -0.91 -3.30
C VAL A 70 4.32 -2.02 -3.69
N VAL A 71 3.40 -2.32 -2.78
CA VAL A 71 2.40 -3.38 -2.96
C VAL A 71 1.00 -2.79 -2.87
N THR A 72 0.16 -3.08 -3.84
CA THR A 72 -1.24 -2.67 -3.86
C THR A 72 -2.15 -3.89 -3.99
N PHE A 73 -3.34 -3.80 -3.43
CA PHE A 73 -4.38 -4.81 -3.55
C PHE A 73 -5.77 -4.18 -3.48
N ASP A 74 -6.78 -4.91 -3.97
CA ASP A 74 -8.16 -4.48 -3.85
C ASP A 74 -8.70 -4.76 -2.45
N SER A 75 -9.22 -3.72 -1.79
CA SER A 75 -9.93 -3.86 -0.51
C SER A 75 -11.16 -4.75 -0.65
N ALA A 76 -11.68 -5.27 0.45
CA ALA A 76 -12.92 -6.04 0.46
C ALA A 76 -14.03 -5.29 -0.29
N ASN A 77 -14.78 -6.02 -1.09
CA ASN A 77 -15.87 -5.53 -1.93
C ASN A 77 -15.49 -4.44 -2.96
N HIS A 78 -14.19 -4.36 -3.35
CA HIS A 78 -13.71 -3.43 -4.39
C HIS A 78 -12.90 -4.17 -5.47
N GLY A 79 -12.80 -3.57 -6.66
CA GLY A 79 -12.00 -4.07 -7.77
C GLY A 79 -12.30 -5.52 -8.09
N SER A 80 -11.29 -6.38 -8.08
CA SER A 80 -11.38 -7.82 -8.31
C SER A 80 -12.15 -8.58 -7.22
N ARG A 81 -12.36 -7.96 -6.06
CA ARG A 81 -13.10 -8.52 -4.91
C ARG A 81 -14.53 -7.99 -4.79
N LEU A 82 -15.04 -7.31 -5.81
CA LEU A 82 -16.38 -6.72 -5.80
C LEU A 82 -17.47 -7.81 -5.82
N VAL A 83 -18.32 -7.83 -4.79
CA VAL A 83 -19.47 -8.74 -4.66
C VAL A 83 -20.77 -7.97 -4.70
N HIS A 84 -20.89 -6.90 -3.90
CA HIS A 84 -22.14 -6.13 -3.75
C HIS A 84 -21.87 -4.63 -3.85
N LYS A 85 -22.03 -4.09 -5.05
CA LYS A 85 -21.70 -2.69 -5.37
C LYS A 85 -22.39 -1.66 -4.46
N LEU A 86 -23.65 -1.90 -4.08
CA LEU A 86 -24.43 -0.95 -3.27
C LEU A 86 -23.88 -0.79 -1.84
N ALA A 87 -23.22 -1.80 -1.28
CA ALA A 87 -22.57 -1.71 0.02
C ALA A 87 -21.39 -0.71 0.04
N ASN A 88 -20.88 -0.35 -1.15
CA ASN A 88 -19.81 0.66 -1.25
C ASN A 88 -20.33 2.10 -1.25
N PHE A 89 -21.65 2.32 -1.36
CA PHE A 89 -22.21 3.67 -1.41
C PHE A 89 -22.36 4.28 -0.01
N ALA A 90 -22.48 5.62 0.03
CA ALA A 90 -22.82 6.36 1.25
C ALA A 90 -24.27 6.08 1.69
N TRP A 91 -24.66 6.65 2.84
CA TRP A 91 -26.04 6.58 3.34
C TRP A 91 -27.06 6.94 2.26
N VAL A 92 -26.78 8.02 1.52
CA VAL A 92 -27.50 8.42 0.33
C VAL A 92 -26.48 8.81 -0.73
N GLU A 93 -26.57 8.20 -1.90
CA GLU A 93 -25.69 8.50 -3.04
C GLU A 93 -26.50 8.46 -4.33
N GLY A 94 -26.90 9.64 -4.80
CA GLY A 94 -27.84 9.78 -5.91
C GLY A 94 -29.23 9.20 -5.58
N LYS A 95 -29.63 8.16 -6.30
CA LYS A 95 -30.89 7.42 -6.08
C LYS A 95 -30.72 6.21 -5.14
N HIS A 96 -29.51 5.94 -4.72
CA HIS A 96 -29.21 4.76 -3.91
C HIS A 96 -29.17 5.11 -2.43
N GLN A 97 -29.58 4.17 -1.60
CA GLN A 97 -29.49 4.24 -0.16
C GLN A 97 -28.75 3.01 0.36
N ASN A 98 -27.83 3.24 1.28
CA ASN A 98 -27.17 2.18 2.02
C ASN A 98 -27.36 2.38 3.53
N PRO A 99 -28.42 1.79 4.12
CA PRO A 99 -28.67 1.92 5.56
C PRO A 99 -27.56 1.32 6.42
N ASN A 100 -26.74 0.42 5.86
CA ASN A 100 -25.64 -0.25 6.54
C ASN A 100 -24.29 0.42 6.34
N HIS A 101 -24.26 1.63 5.76
CA HIS A 101 -23.02 2.30 5.35
C HIS A 101 -21.93 2.30 6.42
N ALA A 102 -22.25 2.56 7.68
CA ALA A 102 -21.26 2.60 8.76
C ALA A 102 -20.63 1.22 8.99
N MET A 103 -21.44 0.16 8.99
CA MET A 103 -20.97 -1.22 9.21
C MET A 103 -20.19 -1.73 8.00
N ASP A 104 -20.63 -1.43 6.80
CA ASP A 104 -19.93 -1.78 5.57
C ASP A 104 -18.55 -1.09 5.52
N MET A 105 -18.49 0.20 5.82
CA MET A 105 -17.24 0.95 5.90
C MET A 105 -16.29 0.41 6.98
N TRP A 106 -16.81 0.12 8.17
CA TRP A 106 -16.04 -0.50 9.23
C TRP A 106 -15.47 -1.86 8.79
N GLY A 107 -16.30 -2.70 8.19
CA GLY A 107 -15.90 -4.02 7.69
C GLY A 107 -14.80 -3.93 6.63
N MET A 108 -14.90 -2.98 5.68
CA MET A 108 -13.91 -2.77 4.63
C MET A 108 -12.57 -2.28 5.20
N VAL A 109 -12.60 -1.31 6.12
CA VAL A 109 -11.40 -0.77 6.79
C VAL A 109 -10.73 -1.86 7.65
N SER A 110 -11.50 -2.57 8.45
CA SER A 110 -11.01 -3.63 9.31
C SER A 110 -10.41 -4.80 8.51
N SER A 111 -11.10 -5.21 7.43
CA SER A 111 -10.61 -6.23 6.51
C SER A 111 -9.30 -5.84 5.83
N ALA A 112 -9.17 -4.58 5.36
CA ALA A 112 -7.93 -4.11 4.74
C ALA A 112 -6.77 -4.11 5.76
N THR A 113 -7.03 -3.73 7.00
CA THR A 113 -6.06 -3.78 8.10
C THR A 113 -5.57 -5.21 8.37
N SER A 114 -6.50 -6.16 8.48
CA SER A 114 -6.17 -7.59 8.71
C SER A 114 -5.40 -8.15 7.51
N THR A 115 -5.80 -7.80 6.29
CA THR A 115 -5.10 -8.20 5.06
C THR A 115 -3.64 -7.73 5.07
N VAL A 116 -3.36 -6.49 5.48
CA VAL A 116 -1.98 -6.00 5.62
C VAL A 116 -1.20 -6.84 6.62
N SER A 117 -1.78 -7.15 7.79
CA SER A 117 -1.13 -8.01 8.79
C SER A 117 -0.80 -9.39 8.24
N GLU A 118 -1.77 -10.06 7.62
CA GLU A 118 -1.60 -11.38 7.03
C GLU A 118 -0.53 -11.38 5.93
N LEU A 119 -0.48 -10.32 5.11
CA LEU A 119 0.52 -10.19 4.06
C LEU A 119 1.93 -9.98 4.63
N ILE A 120 2.10 -9.25 5.72
CA ILE A 120 3.39 -9.09 6.40
C ILE A 120 3.97 -10.45 6.80
N ASP A 121 3.13 -11.35 7.26
CA ASP A 121 3.57 -12.68 7.73
C ASP A 121 4.04 -13.60 6.59
N VAL A 122 3.55 -13.40 5.36
CA VAL A 122 3.78 -14.37 4.28
C VAL A 122 4.43 -13.80 3.03
N LEU A 123 4.30 -12.50 2.77
CA LEU A 123 4.65 -11.89 1.48
C LEU A 123 6.15 -12.01 1.15
N GLU A 124 7.02 -11.90 2.15
CA GLU A 124 8.46 -12.06 1.95
C GLU A 124 8.79 -13.39 1.30
N HIS A 125 8.16 -14.47 1.77
CA HIS A 125 8.37 -15.81 1.21
C HIS A 125 7.92 -15.89 -0.26
N TYR A 126 6.80 -15.24 -0.62
CA TYR A 126 6.31 -15.21 -2.01
C TYR A 126 7.18 -14.39 -2.94
N LEU A 127 7.81 -13.33 -2.44
CA LEU A 127 8.67 -12.45 -3.25
C LEU A 127 10.09 -12.98 -3.43
N PHE A 128 10.64 -13.60 -2.39
CA PHE A 128 12.08 -13.92 -2.35
C PHE A 128 12.37 -15.41 -2.09
N GLY A 129 11.34 -16.22 -1.78
CA GLY A 129 11.51 -17.60 -1.37
C GLY A 129 11.99 -17.75 0.09
N PRO A 130 12.35 -18.96 0.52
CA PRO A 130 12.85 -19.19 1.87
C PRO A 130 14.22 -18.53 2.07
N SER A 131 14.36 -17.78 3.16
CA SER A 131 15.61 -17.14 3.57
C SER A 131 15.84 -17.37 5.06
N GLU A 132 17.11 -17.56 5.46
CA GLU A 132 17.50 -17.66 6.88
C GLU A 132 17.40 -16.32 7.60
N ASN A 133 17.61 -15.22 6.86
CA ASN A 133 17.54 -13.87 7.41
C ASN A 133 16.44 -13.08 6.68
N PRO A 134 15.66 -12.25 7.40
CA PRO A 134 14.63 -11.43 6.78
C PRO A 134 15.25 -10.40 5.83
N ILE A 135 14.76 -10.41 4.59
CA ILE A 135 15.15 -9.47 3.53
C ILE A 135 14.38 -8.16 3.71
N VAL A 136 13.10 -8.27 4.10
CA VAL A 136 12.27 -7.10 4.38
C VAL A 136 12.55 -6.60 5.79
N GLN A 137 13.21 -5.47 5.88
CA GLN A 137 13.58 -4.85 7.16
C GLN A 137 12.55 -3.85 7.66
N VAL A 138 11.77 -3.27 6.77
CA VAL A 138 10.76 -2.27 7.11
C VAL A 138 9.47 -2.54 6.34
N TRP A 139 8.38 -2.57 7.08
CA TRP A 139 7.02 -2.61 6.56
C TRP A 139 6.36 -1.26 6.80
N GLY A 140 5.74 -0.71 5.78
CA GLY A 140 5.03 0.55 5.87
C GLY A 140 3.67 0.46 5.21
N VAL A 141 2.79 1.41 5.54
CA VAL A 141 1.48 1.54 4.93
C VAL A 141 1.15 2.99 4.65
N LEU A 142 0.59 3.24 3.49
CA LEU A 142 -0.05 4.50 3.14
C LEU A 142 -1.44 4.24 2.57
N GLY A 143 -2.31 5.22 2.62
CA GLY A 143 -3.64 5.04 2.07
C GLY A 143 -4.37 6.34 1.80
N PHE A 144 -5.30 6.28 0.85
CA PHE A 144 -6.16 7.38 0.48
C PHE A 144 -7.58 7.16 1.02
N SER A 145 -8.17 8.16 1.71
CA SER A 145 -9.55 8.11 2.22
C SER A 145 -9.82 6.84 3.06
N MET A 146 -10.67 5.92 2.61
CA MET A 146 -10.93 4.62 3.25
C MET A 146 -9.62 3.85 3.51
N GLY A 147 -8.72 3.78 2.52
CA GLY A 147 -7.40 3.18 2.70
C GLY A 147 -6.55 3.89 3.74
N GLY A 148 -6.71 5.22 3.89
CA GLY A 148 -6.07 6.01 4.95
C GLY A 148 -6.55 5.60 6.35
N HIS A 149 -7.84 5.33 6.54
CA HIS A 149 -8.37 4.80 7.81
C HIS A 149 -7.78 3.41 8.11
N ALA A 150 -7.69 2.54 7.09
CA ALA A 150 -7.07 1.22 7.27
C ALA A 150 -5.57 1.34 7.63
N ALA A 151 -4.84 2.28 7.01
CA ALA A 151 -3.45 2.55 7.34
C ALA A 151 -3.29 3.04 8.80
N PHE A 152 -4.20 3.90 9.27
CA PHE A 152 -4.25 4.33 10.66
C PHE A 152 -4.47 3.17 11.62
N LEU A 153 -5.47 2.34 11.33
CA LEU A 153 -5.82 1.22 12.18
C LEU A 153 -4.68 0.17 12.21
N ALA A 154 -4.04 -0.11 11.08
CA ALA A 154 -2.90 -1.00 11.00
C ALA A 154 -1.72 -0.49 11.86
N ALA A 155 -1.44 0.81 11.81
CA ALA A 155 -0.39 1.42 12.64
C ALA A 155 -0.75 1.42 14.14
N ALA A 156 -2.02 1.68 14.49
CA ALA A 156 -2.49 1.68 15.88
C ALA A 156 -2.41 0.27 16.50
N ASN A 157 -2.60 -0.78 15.71
CA ASN A 157 -2.48 -2.17 16.15
C ASN A 157 -1.02 -2.64 16.29
N GLY A 158 -0.03 -1.77 16.13
CA GLY A 158 1.38 -2.12 16.28
C GLY A 158 1.96 -3.01 15.18
N ILE A 159 1.24 -3.17 14.08
CA ILE A 159 1.58 -4.07 12.97
C ILE A 159 2.71 -3.46 12.10
N ILE A 160 2.92 -2.15 12.16
CA ILE A 160 3.74 -1.41 11.20
C ILE A 160 4.64 -0.40 11.89
N VAL A 161 5.91 -0.35 11.47
CA VAL A 161 6.92 0.59 11.99
C VAL A 161 6.76 2.01 11.38
N PHE A 162 6.19 2.12 10.17
CA PHE A 162 6.06 3.39 9.46
C PHE A 162 4.65 3.63 8.91
N ARG A 163 4.13 4.88 9.06
CA ARG A 163 2.76 5.22 8.70
C ARG A 163 2.65 6.52 7.93
N LEU A 164 1.90 6.50 6.83
CA LEU A 164 1.44 7.70 6.13
C LEU A 164 -0.07 7.60 5.82
N SER A 165 -0.85 8.57 6.29
CA SER A 165 -2.29 8.60 6.06
C SER A 165 -2.70 9.91 5.40
N PHE A 166 -3.49 9.81 4.32
CA PHE A 166 -3.97 10.99 3.59
C PHE A 166 -5.49 11.11 3.69
N TYR A 167 -5.93 12.25 4.17
CA TYR A 167 -7.34 12.61 4.20
C TYR A 167 -7.62 13.64 3.10
N LYS A 168 -8.45 13.27 2.13
CA LYS A 168 -9.05 14.06 1.03
C LYS A 168 -8.17 15.21 0.47
N LEU A 169 -7.55 15.01 -0.66
CA LEU A 169 -6.79 16.03 -1.39
C LEU A 169 -7.38 16.28 -2.77
N ALA A 170 -7.75 17.54 -3.00
CA ALA A 170 -8.34 17.99 -4.26
C ALA A 170 -7.31 18.08 -5.43
N HIS A 171 -6.00 18.13 -5.11
CA HIS A 171 -4.92 18.25 -6.10
C HIS A 171 -3.77 17.31 -5.77
N LEU A 172 -3.86 16.07 -6.27
CA LEU A 172 -2.90 15.01 -6.02
C LEU A 172 -1.47 15.35 -6.50
N SER A 173 -1.33 16.05 -7.65
CA SER A 173 -0.01 16.36 -8.24
C SER A 173 0.79 17.39 -7.43
N LEU A 174 0.13 18.46 -6.96
CA LEU A 174 0.77 19.49 -6.14
C LEU A 174 1.13 18.95 -4.76
N PHE A 175 0.29 18.07 -4.23
CA PHE A 175 0.52 17.44 -2.94
C PHE A 175 1.67 16.42 -2.97
N LEU A 176 1.79 15.63 -4.02
CA LEU A 176 2.94 14.72 -4.19
C LEU A 176 4.26 15.52 -4.24
N GLN A 177 4.28 16.68 -4.89
CA GLN A 177 5.46 17.56 -4.90
C GLN A 177 5.78 18.11 -3.50
N ILE A 178 4.79 18.59 -2.76
CA ILE A 178 4.96 19.11 -1.39
C ILE A 178 5.34 17.97 -0.44
N LEU A 179 4.72 16.81 -0.58
CA LEU A 179 4.98 15.63 0.23
C LEU A 179 6.40 15.12 0.05
N VAL A 180 6.85 15.01 -1.19
CA VAL A 180 8.21 14.57 -1.50
C VAL A 180 9.22 15.62 -1.03
N SER A 181 8.98 16.91 -1.24
CA SER A 181 9.96 17.94 -0.94
C SER A 181 10.05 18.35 0.54
N GLN A 182 8.96 18.30 1.29
CA GLN A 182 8.92 18.85 2.65
C GLN A 182 8.73 17.80 3.76
N TRP A 183 8.07 16.67 3.47
CA TRP A 183 7.70 15.69 4.50
C TRP A 183 8.30 14.30 4.28
N LEU A 184 8.46 13.88 3.03
CA LEU A 184 9.08 12.59 2.73
C LEU A 184 10.60 12.66 2.76
N SER A 185 11.20 13.80 2.49
CA SER A 185 12.67 13.93 2.52
C SER A 185 13.28 13.52 3.88
N PRO A 186 12.81 13.99 5.04
CA PRO A 186 13.30 13.52 6.34
C PRO A 186 12.87 12.09 6.69
N LEU A 187 11.68 11.67 6.21
CA LEU A 187 11.14 10.33 6.47
C LEU A 187 11.72 9.28 5.52
N LEU A 188 12.10 9.70 4.32
CA LEU A 188 12.84 8.89 3.35
C LEU A 188 14.26 8.59 3.84
N GLU A 189 14.88 9.52 4.56
CA GLU A 189 16.12 9.19 5.25
C GLU A 189 15.90 7.97 6.15
N TYR A 190 14.80 7.87 6.88
CA TYR A 190 14.51 6.73 7.75
C TYR A 190 14.14 5.44 7.00
N LEU A 191 13.49 5.53 5.82
CA LEU A 191 13.13 4.36 4.99
C LEU A 191 14.31 3.83 4.17
N ILE A 192 15.25 4.70 3.86
CA ILE A 192 16.43 4.41 3.03
C ILE A 192 17.67 4.15 3.93
N PHE A 193 17.71 4.66 5.14
CA PHE A 193 18.72 4.42 6.18
C PHE A 193 18.24 3.29 7.09
#